data_1399cd161ae36d15080354ea5fe7bf24
#
_entry.id   1399cd161ae36d15080354ea5fe7bf24
#
_cell.length_a   1.000
_cell.length_b   1.000
_cell.length_c   1.000
_cell.angle_alpha   90.00
_cell.angle_beta   90.00
_cell.angle_gamma   90.00
#
_symmetry.space_group_name_H-M   'P 1'
#
loop_
_entity.id
_entity.type
_entity.pdbx_description
1 polymer ?
#
loop_
_entity_poly.entity_id
_entity_poly.type
_entity_poly.pdbx_seq_one_letter_code
_entity_poly.pdbx_strand_id
1 'polypeptide(L)'
;MKKKFICAVCGYVYEGTEAPEKCPICKAPQSKFSELKDDGELSFPTVHTLGAARAEGADEEMIKDLNAHFSGECGEVGMYLAMSRQADREGYPERAEAFKRYAFEEAEHASKFAELLGDVVWDTKTNLEKRMA
;
A
#
# COMPACT_ATOMS: atom_id res chain seq x y z
N MET A 1 33.70 -4.90 8.06
CA MET A 1 32.48 -5.52 7.54
C MET A 1 31.60 -4.45 6.92
N LYS A 2 31.19 -4.62 5.68
CA LYS A 2 30.34 -3.63 5.01
C LYS A 2 28.91 -3.69 5.56
N LYS A 3 28.36 -2.55 5.82
CA LYS A 3 26.99 -2.36 6.27
C LYS A 3 26.19 -1.59 5.21
N LYS A 4 24.87 -1.68 5.27
CA LYS A 4 23.97 -0.91 4.42
C LYS A 4 23.37 0.24 5.23
N PHE A 5 23.32 1.42 4.62
CA PHE A 5 22.74 2.62 5.21
C PHE A 5 21.70 3.19 4.25
N ILE A 6 20.55 3.56 4.77
CA ILE A 6 19.47 4.19 3.98
C ILE A 6 19.35 5.66 4.30
N CYS A 7 19.24 6.49 3.26
CA CYS A 7 18.94 7.90 3.38
C CYS A 7 17.45 8.11 3.66
N ALA A 8 17.12 8.74 4.80
CA ALA A 8 15.74 9.01 5.18
C ALA A 8 15.04 10.05 4.28
N VAL A 9 15.79 10.80 3.47
CA VAL A 9 15.24 11.84 2.58
C VAL A 9 14.84 11.28 1.21
N CYS A 10 15.73 10.51 0.56
CA CYS A 10 15.50 10.02 -0.80
C CYS A 10 15.44 8.49 -0.96
N GLY A 11 15.69 7.75 0.12
CA GLY A 11 15.67 6.28 0.09
C GLY A 11 16.91 5.62 -0.53
N TYR A 12 17.95 6.40 -0.91
CA TYR A 12 19.18 5.83 -1.44
C TYR A 12 19.86 4.91 -0.43
N VAL A 13 20.29 3.73 -0.88
CA VAL A 13 21.01 2.76 -0.05
C VAL A 13 22.51 2.78 -0.40
N TYR A 14 23.33 3.01 0.61
CA TYR A 14 24.78 3.04 0.51
C TYR A 14 25.39 1.84 1.24
N GLU A 15 26.38 1.20 0.63
CA GLU A 15 27.17 0.14 1.25
C GLU A 15 28.56 0.63 1.62
N GLY A 16 28.91 0.50 2.89
CA GLY A 16 30.23 0.91 3.39
C GLY A 16 30.41 0.57 4.86
N THR A 17 31.52 0.95 5.43
CA THR A 17 31.82 0.75 6.85
C THR A 17 31.06 1.75 7.74
N GLU A 18 30.76 2.91 7.20
CA GLU A 18 29.99 3.95 7.84
C GLU A 18 29.17 4.73 6.79
N ALA A 19 28.17 5.48 7.23
CA ALA A 19 27.36 6.28 6.34
C ALA A 19 28.17 7.40 5.67
N PRO A 20 27.90 7.75 4.39
CA PRO A 20 28.64 8.82 3.70
C PRO A 20 28.36 10.17 4.34
N GLU A 21 29.31 11.09 4.27
CA GLU A 21 29.14 12.45 4.80
C GLU A 21 27.95 13.19 4.21
N LYS A 22 27.68 12.94 2.93
CA LYS A 22 26.52 13.48 2.19
C LYS A 22 25.97 12.41 1.27
N CYS A 23 24.64 12.38 1.14
CA CYS A 23 23.98 11.53 0.18
C CYS A 23 24.41 11.91 -1.26
N PRO A 24 24.89 10.95 -2.07
CA PRO A 24 25.30 11.26 -3.44
C PRO A 24 24.14 11.67 -4.34
N ILE A 25 22.91 11.37 -3.95
CA ILE A 25 21.70 11.66 -4.74
C ILE A 25 21.08 13.00 -4.31
N CYS A 26 20.67 13.12 -3.05
CA CYS A 26 19.92 14.30 -2.58
C CYS A 26 20.74 15.30 -1.75
N LYS A 27 22.02 15.02 -1.51
CA LYS A 27 22.94 15.85 -0.72
C LYS A 27 22.58 16.01 0.75
N ALA A 28 21.65 15.20 1.26
CA ALA A 28 21.32 15.17 2.68
C ALA A 28 22.57 14.84 3.52
N PRO A 29 22.70 15.42 4.74
CA PRO A 29 23.85 15.16 5.61
C PRO A 29 23.84 13.72 6.16
N GLN A 30 25.00 13.26 6.62
CA GLN A 30 25.20 11.94 7.20
C GLN A 30 24.17 11.61 8.30
N SER A 31 23.74 12.59 9.07
CA SER A 31 22.74 12.44 10.13
C SER A 31 21.37 11.92 9.65
N LYS A 32 21.11 11.98 8.33
CA LYS A 32 19.89 11.47 7.72
C LYS A 32 19.98 10.00 7.28
N PHE A 33 21.14 9.38 7.47
CA PHE A 33 21.31 7.96 7.22
C PHE A 33 21.05 7.13 8.48
N SER A 34 20.39 6.00 8.29
CA SER A 34 20.24 4.97 9.32
C SER A 34 20.77 3.64 8.80
N GLU A 35 21.31 2.83 9.69
CA GLU A 35 21.79 1.50 9.34
C GLU A 35 20.62 0.58 9.03
N LEU A 36 20.63 -0.01 7.83
CA LEU A 36 19.72 -1.10 7.49
C LEU A 36 20.27 -2.38 8.12
N LYS A 37 19.61 -2.84 9.15
CA LYS A 37 19.89 -4.17 9.69
C LYS A 37 19.31 -5.20 8.74
N ASP A 38 20.16 -6.12 8.30
CA ASP A 38 19.71 -7.30 7.58
C ASP A 38 19.12 -8.24 8.64
N ASP A 39 17.80 -8.20 8.80
CA ASP A 39 17.10 -9.00 9.80
C ASP A 39 16.94 -10.48 9.38
N GLY A 40 17.73 -10.94 8.40
CA GLY A 40 17.73 -12.30 7.91
C GLY A 40 16.80 -12.53 6.72
N GLU A 41 16.45 -13.78 6.46
CA GLU A 41 15.55 -14.14 5.37
C GLU A 41 14.17 -13.48 5.55
N LEU A 42 13.68 -12.88 4.47
CA LEU A 42 12.29 -12.43 4.42
C LEU A 42 11.38 -13.64 4.59
N SER A 43 10.58 -13.63 5.64
CA SER A 43 9.56 -14.65 5.85
C SER A 43 8.20 -14.10 5.40
N PHE A 44 7.51 -14.88 4.59
CA PHE A 44 6.16 -14.54 4.15
C PHE A 44 5.15 -15.40 4.92
N PRO A 45 3.97 -14.83 5.25
CA PRO A 45 2.91 -15.64 5.87
C PRO A 45 2.51 -16.79 4.96
N THR A 46 2.37 -17.97 5.52
CA THR A 46 1.91 -19.16 4.81
C THR A 46 0.41 -19.39 4.98
N VAL A 47 -0.21 -18.68 5.90
CA VAL A 47 -1.65 -18.75 6.19
C VAL A 47 -2.24 -17.35 6.04
N HIS A 48 -3.30 -17.25 5.25
CA HIS A 48 -4.04 -16.00 5.10
C HIS A 48 -4.94 -15.77 6.33
N THR A 49 -4.85 -14.58 6.92
CA THR A 49 -5.65 -14.19 8.10
C THR A 49 -6.36 -12.87 7.83
N LEU A 50 -7.67 -12.88 7.91
CA LEU A 50 -8.48 -11.65 7.91
C LEU A 50 -8.23 -10.88 9.21
N GLY A 51 -8.08 -9.55 9.12
CA GLY A 51 -7.81 -8.72 10.28
C GLY A 51 -6.38 -8.81 10.78
N ALA A 52 -5.43 -9.19 9.92
CA ALA A 52 -4.03 -9.37 10.28
C ALA A 52 -3.42 -8.13 10.95
N ALA A 53 -3.78 -6.92 10.53
CA ALA A 53 -3.25 -5.69 11.12
C ALA A 53 -3.56 -5.62 12.63
N ARG A 54 -4.79 -5.95 13.02
CA ARG A 54 -5.20 -5.97 14.43
C ARG A 54 -4.59 -7.14 15.19
N ALA A 55 -4.52 -8.31 14.57
CA ALA A 55 -3.94 -9.51 15.16
C ALA A 55 -2.45 -9.36 15.45
N GLU A 56 -1.72 -8.64 14.59
CA GLU A 56 -0.30 -8.34 14.77
C GLU A 56 -0.03 -7.12 15.67
N GLY A 57 -1.06 -6.52 16.23
CA GLY A 57 -0.94 -5.46 17.23
C GLY A 57 -0.72 -4.05 16.68
N ALA A 58 -1.24 -3.77 15.48
CA ALA A 58 -1.22 -2.40 14.93
C ALA A 58 -1.90 -1.43 15.90
N ASP A 59 -1.29 -0.27 16.11
CA ASP A 59 -1.85 0.76 16.97
C ASP A 59 -3.04 1.48 16.30
N GLU A 60 -3.74 2.33 17.08
CA GLU A 60 -4.93 3.04 16.62
C GLU A 60 -4.64 3.98 15.44
N GLU A 61 -3.46 4.60 15.43
CA GLU A 61 -3.06 5.49 14.34
C GLU A 61 -2.88 4.72 13.02
N MET A 62 -2.21 3.58 13.07
CA MET A 62 -2.06 2.71 11.90
C MET A 62 -3.41 2.20 11.39
N ILE A 63 -4.31 1.78 12.29
CA ILE A 63 -5.67 1.35 11.91
C ILE A 63 -6.44 2.49 11.26
N LYS A 64 -6.34 3.70 11.78
CA LYS A 64 -6.95 4.89 11.20
C LYS A 64 -6.42 5.18 9.79
N ASP A 65 -5.11 5.07 9.60
CA ASP A 65 -4.48 5.28 8.29
C ASP A 65 -4.92 4.20 7.28
N LEU A 66 -4.98 2.94 7.69
CA LEU A 66 -5.47 1.85 6.84
C LEU A 66 -6.94 2.08 6.41
N ASN A 67 -7.79 2.57 7.32
CA ASN A 67 -9.17 2.94 6.99
C ASN A 67 -9.24 4.10 6.00
N ALA A 68 -8.38 5.11 6.15
CA ALA A 68 -8.28 6.24 5.24
C ALA A 68 -7.85 5.79 3.84
N HIS A 69 -6.87 4.89 3.75
CA HIS A 69 -6.45 4.29 2.49
C HIS A 69 -7.56 3.46 1.84
N PHE A 70 -8.24 2.63 2.60
CA PHE A 70 -9.38 1.86 2.10
C PHE A 70 -10.45 2.77 1.49
N SER A 71 -10.85 3.82 2.20
CA SER A 71 -11.85 4.78 1.73
C SER A 71 -11.37 5.55 0.49
N GLY A 72 -10.10 5.95 0.47
CA GLY A 72 -9.49 6.65 -0.67
C GLY A 72 -9.49 5.79 -1.93
N GLU A 73 -9.03 4.55 -1.83
CA GLU A 73 -9.00 3.61 -2.95
C GLU A 73 -10.41 3.31 -3.48
N CYS A 74 -11.40 3.15 -2.60
CA CYS A 74 -12.81 2.98 -3.00
C CYS A 74 -13.33 4.21 -3.76
N GLY A 75 -12.96 5.42 -3.32
CA GLY A 75 -13.31 6.66 -4.00
C GLY A 75 -12.68 6.74 -5.40
N GLU A 76 -11.44 6.32 -5.54
CA GLU A 76 -10.73 6.30 -6.82
C GLU A 76 -11.33 5.32 -7.81
N VAL A 77 -11.85 4.18 -7.36
CA VAL A 77 -12.60 3.25 -8.23
C VAL A 77 -13.75 3.96 -8.92
N GLY A 78 -14.58 4.66 -8.17
CA GLY A 78 -15.72 5.40 -8.71
C GLY A 78 -15.29 6.52 -9.64
N MET A 79 -14.28 7.26 -9.25
CA MET A 79 -13.70 8.35 -10.05
C MET A 79 -13.20 7.85 -11.42
N TYR A 80 -12.38 6.82 -11.44
CA TYR A 80 -11.84 6.28 -12.69
C TYR A 80 -12.90 5.65 -13.58
N LEU A 81 -13.92 5.00 -13.02
CA LEU A 81 -15.05 4.50 -13.83
C LEU A 81 -15.85 5.64 -14.46
N ALA A 82 -16.05 6.74 -13.74
CA ALA A 82 -16.70 7.93 -14.29
C ALA A 82 -15.86 8.57 -15.41
N MET A 83 -14.54 8.67 -15.21
CA MET A 83 -13.60 9.15 -16.23
C MET A 83 -13.61 8.26 -17.48
N SER A 84 -13.69 6.94 -17.30
CA SER A 84 -13.81 5.97 -18.40
C SER A 84 -15.06 6.25 -19.25
N ARG A 85 -16.21 6.40 -18.59
CA ARG A 85 -17.47 6.70 -19.29
C ARG A 85 -17.43 8.04 -20.01
N GLN A 86 -16.80 9.04 -19.41
CA GLN A 86 -16.66 10.36 -20.04
C GLN A 86 -15.75 10.30 -21.27
N ALA A 87 -14.61 9.62 -21.16
CA ALA A 87 -13.72 9.42 -22.29
C ALA A 87 -14.42 8.70 -23.47
N ASP A 88 -15.27 7.74 -23.15
CA ASP A 88 -16.06 7.01 -24.16
C ASP A 88 -17.06 7.93 -24.87
N ARG A 89 -17.79 8.78 -24.13
CA ARG A 89 -18.70 9.78 -24.70
C ARG A 89 -18.01 10.80 -25.58
N GLU A 90 -16.75 11.13 -25.26
CA GLU A 90 -15.96 12.08 -26.03
C GLU A 90 -15.22 11.44 -27.22
N GLY A 91 -15.36 10.13 -27.41
CA GLY A 91 -14.77 9.41 -28.54
C GLY A 91 -13.32 9.00 -28.36
N TYR A 92 -12.89 8.75 -27.10
CA TYR A 92 -11.54 8.29 -26.76
C TYR A 92 -11.55 6.86 -26.18
N PRO A 93 -11.82 5.83 -27.00
CA PRO A 93 -12.02 4.47 -26.49
C PRO A 93 -10.78 3.89 -25.81
N GLU A 94 -9.57 4.23 -26.26
CA GLU A 94 -8.32 3.75 -25.67
C GLU A 94 -8.11 4.35 -24.26
N ARG A 95 -8.45 5.62 -24.07
CA ARG A 95 -8.40 6.29 -22.77
C ARG A 95 -9.47 5.77 -21.83
N ALA A 96 -10.66 5.51 -22.35
CA ALA A 96 -11.75 4.88 -21.60
C ALA A 96 -11.31 3.52 -21.03
N GLU A 97 -10.68 2.69 -21.85
CA GLU A 97 -10.17 1.39 -21.42
C GLU A 97 -9.04 1.51 -20.38
N ALA A 98 -8.15 2.50 -20.53
CA ALA A 98 -7.10 2.75 -19.56
C ALA A 98 -7.67 3.15 -18.19
N PHE A 99 -8.62 4.07 -18.13
CA PHE A 99 -9.29 4.47 -16.88
C PHE A 99 -10.03 3.31 -16.22
N LYS A 100 -10.69 2.48 -16.99
CA LYS A 100 -11.37 1.28 -16.50
C LYS A 100 -10.39 0.31 -15.85
N ARG A 101 -9.22 0.13 -16.45
CA ARG A 101 -8.16 -0.71 -15.92
C ARG A 101 -7.62 -0.16 -14.60
N TYR A 102 -7.39 1.16 -14.51
CA TYR A 102 -7.00 1.81 -13.25
C TYR A 102 -8.04 1.62 -12.16
N ALA A 103 -9.33 1.71 -12.48
CA ALA A 103 -10.39 1.43 -11.52
C ALA A 103 -10.28 0.02 -10.93
N PHE A 104 -9.98 -0.99 -11.72
CA PHE A 104 -9.74 -2.35 -11.24
C PHE A 104 -8.51 -2.47 -10.37
N GLU A 105 -7.43 -1.76 -10.69
CA GLU A 105 -6.22 -1.71 -9.86
C GLU A 105 -6.52 -1.13 -8.49
N GLU A 106 -7.26 -0.03 -8.43
CA GLU A 106 -7.66 0.58 -7.16
C GLU A 106 -8.63 -0.32 -6.36
N ALA A 107 -9.49 -1.07 -7.04
CA ALA A 107 -10.35 -2.06 -6.40
C ALA A 107 -9.53 -3.17 -5.74
N GLU A 108 -8.46 -3.64 -6.38
CA GLU A 108 -7.53 -4.61 -5.82
C GLU A 108 -6.82 -4.05 -4.58
N HIS A 109 -6.34 -2.80 -4.64
CA HIS A 109 -5.73 -2.14 -3.48
C HIS A 109 -6.72 -2.03 -2.32
N ALA A 110 -7.93 -1.56 -2.58
CA ALA A 110 -8.98 -1.45 -1.57
C ALA A 110 -9.30 -2.80 -0.92
N SER A 111 -9.38 -3.86 -1.71
CA SER A 111 -9.66 -5.21 -1.20
C SER A 111 -8.60 -5.69 -0.21
N LYS A 112 -7.35 -5.40 -0.47
CA LYS A 112 -6.24 -5.76 0.42
C LYS A 112 -6.30 -5.01 1.74
N PHE A 113 -6.63 -3.72 1.73
CA PHE A 113 -6.84 -2.96 2.96
C PHE A 113 -8.04 -3.50 3.76
N ALA A 114 -9.13 -3.87 3.08
CA ALA A 114 -10.29 -4.49 3.72
C ALA A 114 -9.93 -5.80 4.41
N GLU A 115 -9.13 -6.63 3.77
CA GLU A 115 -8.64 -7.90 4.34
C GLU A 115 -7.72 -7.67 5.55
N LEU A 116 -6.81 -6.70 5.47
CA LEU A 116 -5.93 -6.34 6.59
C LEU A 116 -6.71 -5.84 7.81
N LEU A 117 -7.74 -5.05 7.60
CA LEU A 117 -8.58 -4.51 8.67
C LEU A 117 -9.54 -5.55 9.25
N GLY A 118 -10.15 -6.38 8.40
CA GLY A 118 -11.10 -7.41 8.79
C GLY A 118 -12.45 -6.89 9.28
N ASP A 119 -12.77 -5.61 9.03
CA ASP A 119 -13.99 -4.97 9.54
C ASP A 119 -15.22 -5.19 8.66
N VAL A 120 -14.99 -5.50 7.36
CA VAL A 120 -16.06 -5.56 6.34
C VAL A 120 -16.09 -6.88 5.58
N VAL A 121 -15.23 -7.82 5.93
CA VAL A 121 -15.12 -9.11 5.26
C VAL A 121 -14.93 -10.23 6.30
N TRP A 122 -15.70 -11.29 6.15
CA TRP A 122 -15.71 -12.47 7.01
C TRP A 122 -15.70 -13.72 6.12
N ASP A 123 -15.99 -14.89 6.67
CA ASP A 123 -16.23 -16.05 5.84
C ASP A 123 -17.48 -15.85 4.95
N THR A 124 -17.60 -16.65 3.91
CA THR A 124 -18.66 -16.48 2.90
C THR A 124 -20.05 -16.51 3.50
N LYS A 125 -20.32 -17.44 4.42
CA LYS A 125 -21.63 -17.54 5.08
C LYS A 125 -21.97 -16.26 5.83
N THR A 126 -21.05 -15.77 6.64
CA THR A 126 -21.23 -14.54 7.43
C THR A 126 -21.38 -13.32 6.53
N ASN A 127 -20.59 -13.24 5.44
CA ASN A 127 -20.72 -12.17 4.46
C ASN A 127 -22.13 -12.11 3.87
N LEU A 128 -22.69 -13.26 3.48
CA LEU A 128 -24.04 -13.35 2.95
C LEU A 128 -25.10 -12.95 3.98
N GLU A 129 -25.01 -13.46 5.20
CA GLU A 129 -25.92 -13.12 6.28
C GLU A 129 -25.96 -11.62 6.56
N LYS A 130 -24.79 -10.98 6.63
CA LYS A 130 -24.71 -9.54 6.89
C LYS A 130 -25.21 -8.67 5.74
N ARG A 131 -25.14 -9.13 4.50
CA ARG A 131 -25.61 -8.38 3.34
C ARG A 131 -27.07 -8.58 3.01
N MET A 132 -27.65 -9.67 3.47
CA MET A 132 -29.09 -9.98 3.31
C MET A 132 -29.96 -9.41 4.42
N ALA A 133 -29.33 -8.94 5.49
CA ALA A 133 -30.05 -8.37 6.64
C ALA A 133 -30.59 -6.96 6.37
#